data_ea4a240a917d040c4df966ed5dcaa5fa
#
_entry.id   ea4a240a917d040c4df966ed5dcaa5fa
#
_cell.length_a   1.000
_cell.length_b   1.000
_cell.length_c   1.000
_cell.angle_alpha   90.00
_cell.angle_beta   90.00
_cell.angle_gamma   90.00
#
_symmetry.space_group_name_H-M   'P 1'
#
loop_
_entity.id
_entity.type
_entity.pdbx_description
1 polymer ?
#
loop_
_entity_poly.entity_id
_entity_poly.type
_entity_poly.pdbx_seq_one_letter_code
_entity_poly.pdbx_strand_id
1 'polypeptide(L)'
;VSKPAVCVDLEPDLVAAATGEAGAAAAERVAAHVERCGTCRDDFDRYRAIEGEVEAVRSHLLAEPHVRVARAQLEARLADLRSRFVAYRIFPSPFGNILIAGSEQGILMVEFLGRAQRPDAYAARRLAGLELVEDPGEIERFGRELGEYLEGRRRHLDWPLDLRLARSEFHREVLRRTAAIPYGAVASYAGIAHDVGRPRAVRAAAQALRWNPVPIVIPCHRVIGSSGLLTGYAGGTTEKKHQLLEVEGVPMSRARGDFRIQRDHMYVLAPGDREYCLPTCGSVDHFSRGGLLFGSRDRCEAIGLEPCTSCRPDLHPLAAR
;
A
#
# COMPACT_ATOMS: atom_id res chain seq x y z
N VAL A 1 -59.46 30.37 -11.83
CA VAL A 1 -58.60 30.84 -12.91
C VAL A 1 -57.61 29.73 -13.25
N SER A 2 -57.68 29.14 -14.44
CA SER A 2 -56.77 28.10 -14.85
C SER A 2 -55.35 28.70 -15.02
N LYS A 3 -54.33 28.01 -14.50
CA LYS A 3 -52.94 28.41 -14.69
C LYS A 3 -52.59 28.48 -16.20
N PRO A 4 -51.82 29.46 -16.66
CA PRO A 4 -51.28 29.49 -18.03
C PRO A 4 -50.48 28.22 -18.32
N ALA A 5 -50.50 27.73 -19.58
CA ALA A 5 -49.81 26.52 -19.98
C ALA A 5 -48.31 26.52 -19.59
N VAL A 6 -47.61 27.65 -19.75
CA VAL A 6 -46.22 27.83 -19.35
C VAL A 6 -45.99 27.57 -17.85
N CYS A 7 -46.94 27.91 -17.00
CA CYS A 7 -46.83 27.67 -15.56
C CYS A 7 -47.05 26.19 -15.20
N VAL A 8 -47.91 25.50 -15.99
CA VAL A 8 -48.16 24.05 -15.80
C VAL A 8 -46.93 23.25 -16.22
N ASP A 9 -46.33 23.60 -17.36
CA ASP A 9 -45.14 22.95 -17.88
C ASP A 9 -43.89 23.14 -16.96
N LEU A 10 -43.86 24.27 -16.23
CA LEU A 10 -42.75 24.55 -15.28
C LEU A 10 -42.92 23.92 -13.90
N GLU A 11 -44.09 23.41 -13.55
CA GLU A 11 -44.39 22.92 -12.20
C GLU A 11 -43.47 21.81 -11.70
N PRO A 12 -43.06 20.80 -12.53
CA PRO A 12 -42.07 19.81 -12.11
C PRO A 12 -40.71 20.42 -11.77
N ASP A 13 -40.22 21.35 -12.59
CA ASP A 13 -38.95 22.05 -12.35
C ASP A 13 -39.03 22.93 -11.10
N LEU A 14 -40.19 23.55 -10.87
CA LEU A 14 -40.44 24.42 -9.73
C LEU A 14 -40.42 23.64 -8.42
N VAL A 15 -41.02 22.44 -8.37
CA VAL A 15 -40.92 21.53 -7.22
C VAL A 15 -39.48 21.11 -6.99
N ALA A 16 -38.80 20.62 -8.04
CA ALA A 16 -37.41 20.17 -7.94
C ALA A 16 -36.47 21.28 -7.46
N ALA A 17 -36.69 22.52 -7.92
CA ALA A 17 -35.92 23.68 -7.49
C ALA A 17 -36.20 24.07 -6.02
N ALA A 18 -37.44 23.94 -5.58
CA ALA A 18 -37.82 24.22 -4.20
C ALA A 18 -37.28 23.21 -3.21
N THR A 19 -37.14 21.95 -3.63
CA THR A 19 -36.56 20.83 -2.83
C THR A 19 -35.04 20.67 -2.97
N GLY A 20 -34.39 21.50 -3.80
CA GLY A 20 -32.95 21.42 -4.02
C GLY A 20 -32.48 20.30 -4.96
N GLU A 21 -33.42 19.63 -5.66
CA GLU A 21 -33.14 18.52 -6.57
C GLU A 21 -32.98 18.94 -8.04
N ALA A 22 -33.21 20.22 -8.36
CA ALA A 22 -33.11 20.73 -9.73
C ALA A 22 -31.67 20.83 -10.21
N GLY A 23 -31.42 20.40 -11.44
CA GLY A 23 -30.18 20.72 -12.14
C GLY A 23 -30.07 22.23 -12.46
N ALA A 24 -28.83 22.72 -12.64
CA ALA A 24 -28.53 24.14 -12.83
C ALA A 24 -29.42 24.86 -13.87
N ALA A 25 -29.65 24.26 -15.05
CA ALA A 25 -30.47 24.83 -16.11
C ALA A 25 -31.97 24.92 -15.72
N ALA A 26 -32.50 23.96 -14.94
CA ALA A 26 -33.87 24.00 -14.43
C ALA A 26 -34.02 25.07 -13.34
N ALA A 27 -33.06 25.16 -12.44
CA ALA A 27 -33.05 26.18 -11.39
C ALA A 27 -33.02 27.61 -11.97
N GLU A 28 -32.22 27.86 -13.03
CA GLU A 28 -32.19 29.14 -13.72
C GLU A 28 -33.55 29.47 -14.38
N ARG A 29 -34.18 28.52 -15.08
CA ARG A 29 -35.51 28.72 -15.67
C ARG A 29 -36.55 29.08 -14.63
N VAL A 30 -36.55 28.37 -13.51
CA VAL A 30 -37.46 28.62 -12.37
C VAL A 30 -37.20 30.03 -11.81
N ALA A 31 -35.96 30.37 -11.50
CA ALA A 31 -35.60 31.69 -10.98
C ALA A 31 -36.10 32.84 -11.87
N ALA A 32 -35.82 32.78 -13.20
CA ALA A 32 -36.26 33.76 -14.15
C ALA A 32 -37.80 33.85 -14.27
N HIS A 33 -38.54 32.76 -14.06
CA HIS A 33 -39.98 32.73 -14.13
C HIS A 33 -40.65 33.28 -12.86
N VAL A 34 -40.20 32.90 -11.67
CA VAL A 34 -40.78 33.34 -10.40
C VAL A 34 -40.58 34.84 -10.17
N GLU A 35 -39.57 35.47 -10.82
CA GLU A 35 -39.42 36.93 -10.81
C GLU A 35 -40.60 37.66 -11.48
N ARG A 36 -41.21 37.02 -12.48
CA ARG A 36 -42.23 37.66 -13.36
C ARG A 36 -43.64 37.13 -13.09
N CYS A 37 -43.79 36.00 -12.43
CA CYS A 37 -45.07 35.35 -12.18
C CYS A 37 -45.34 35.19 -10.66
N GLY A 38 -46.24 36.01 -10.14
CA GLY A 38 -46.58 35.98 -8.69
C GLY A 38 -47.13 34.62 -8.22
N THR A 39 -48.01 33.98 -9.04
CA THR A 39 -48.58 32.68 -8.71
C THR A 39 -47.51 31.60 -8.58
N CYS A 40 -46.56 31.54 -9.50
CA CYS A 40 -45.48 30.54 -9.38
C CYS A 40 -44.47 30.86 -8.27
N ARG A 41 -44.31 32.14 -7.91
CA ARG A 41 -43.54 32.54 -6.75
C ARG A 41 -44.19 32.07 -5.47
N ASP A 42 -45.51 32.28 -5.32
CA ASP A 42 -46.28 31.82 -4.15
C ASP A 42 -46.24 30.28 -3.99
N ASP A 43 -46.33 29.55 -5.12
CA ASP A 43 -46.22 28.09 -5.11
C ASP A 43 -44.77 27.65 -4.74
N PHE A 44 -43.75 28.30 -5.29
CA PHE A 44 -42.34 28.01 -4.97
C PHE A 44 -42.06 28.23 -3.49
N ASP A 45 -42.54 29.36 -2.93
CA ASP A 45 -42.36 29.66 -1.50
C ASP A 45 -43.10 28.66 -0.61
N ARG A 46 -44.29 28.17 -1.03
CA ARG A 46 -44.98 27.06 -0.33
C ARG A 46 -44.19 25.78 -0.36
N TYR A 47 -43.70 25.37 -1.51
CA TYR A 47 -42.90 24.13 -1.59
C TYR A 47 -41.62 24.23 -0.74
N ARG A 48 -40.94 25.38 -0.74
CA ARG A 48 -39.79 25.63 0.13
C ARG A 48 -40.14 25.58 1.62
N ALA A 49 -41.29 26.13 2.00
CA ALA A 49 -41.78 26.06 3.38
C ALA A 49 -42.05 24.62 3.80
N ILE A 50 -42.71 23.83 2.94
CA ILE A 50 -42.98 22.41 3.18
C ILE A 50 -41.65 21.64 3.34
N GLU A 51 -40.67 21.85 2.43
CA GLU A 51 -39.36 21.19 2.52
C GLU A 51 -38.63 21.58 3.82
N GLY A 52 -38.73 22.85 4.23
CA GLY A 52 -38.16 23.31 5.51
C GLY A 52 -38.75 22.58 6.72
N GLU A 53 -40.07 22.37 6.75
CA GLU A 53 -40.74 21.59 7.79
C GLU A 53 -40.38 20.10 7.76
N VAL A 54 -40.27 19.50 6.56
CA VAL A 54 -39.85 18.11 6.36
C VAL A 54 -38.41 17.94 6.86
N GLU A 55 -37.53 18.84 6.52
CA GLU A 55 -36.13 18.80 6.97
C GLU A 55 -36.00 19.01 8.48
N ALA A 56 -36.83 19.90 9.07
CA ALA A 56 -36.86 20.09 10.51
C ALA A 56 -37.29 18.79 11.25
N VAL A 57 -38.33 18.11 10.75
CA VAL A 57 -38.78 16.81 11.28
C VAL A 57 -37.69 15.75 11.08
N ARG A 58 -37.08 15.68 9.89
CA ARG A 58 -35.98 14.74 9.61
C ARG A 58 -34.80 14.96 10.55
N SER A 59 -34.39 16.20 10.72
CA SER A 59 -33.29 16.58 11.61
C SER A 59 -33.60 16.27 13.07
N HIS A 60 -34.85 16.49 13.51
CA HIS A 60 -35.29 16.16 14.85
C HIS A 60 -35.27 14.66 15.10
N LEU A 61 -35.78 13.86 14.16
CA LEU A 61 -35.79 12.39 14.26
C LEU A 61 -34.34 11.85 14.29
N LEU A 62 -33.45 12.39 13.47
CA LEU A 62 -32.05 11.97 13.47
C LEU A 62 -31.28 12.38 14.74
N ALA A 63 -31.73 13.44 15.44
CA ALA A 63 -31.14 13.89 16.70
C ALA A 63 -31.60 13.03 17.92
N GLU A 64 -32.66 12.26 17.79
CA GLU A 64 -33.14 11.41 18.86
C GLU A 64 -32.09 10.42 19.36
N PRO A 65 -31.84 10.31 20.68
CA PRO A 65 -30.75 9.47 21.21
C PRO A 65 -30.79 8.02 20.75
N HIS A 66 -31.98 7.42 20.68
CA HIS A 66 -32.15 6.03 20.24
C HIS A 66 -31.84 5.84 18.73
N VAL A 67 -32.13 6.82 17.87
CA VAL A 67 -31.80 6.79 16.43
C VAL A 67 -30.28 6.92 16.24
N ARG A 68 -29.65 7.80 17.00
CA ARG A 68 -28.18 7.94 16.95
C ARG A 68 -27.46 6.65 17.39
N VAL A 69 -27.97 6.01 18.47
CA VAL A 69 -27.43 4.73 18.93
C VAL A 69 -27.62 3.63 17.89
N ALA A 70 -28.83 3.51 17.31
CA ALA A 70 -29.13 2.53 16.28
C ALA A 70 -28.25 2.74 15.03
N ARG A 71 -28.06 3.99 14.60
CA ARG A 71 -27.19 4.35 13.48
C ARG A 71 -25.73 3.98 13.76
N ALA A 72 -25.21 4.33 14.93
CA ALA A 72 -23.84 3.97 15.32
C ALA A 72 -23.64 2.44 15.38
N GLN A 73 -24.63 1.70 15.86
CA GLN A 73 -24.59 0.22 15.86
C GLN A 73 -24.61 -0.35 14.44
N LEU A 74 -25.41 0.20 13.54
CA LEU A 74 -25.46 -0.21 12.15
C LEU A 74 -24.14 0.08 11.44
N GLU A 75 -23.61 1.29 11.61
CA GLU A 75 -22.31 1.69 11.05
C GLU A 75 -21.18 0.78 11.56
N ALA A 76 -21.15 0.46 12.84
CA ALA A 76 -20.19 -0.48 13.42
C ALA A 76 -20.33 -1.90 12.83
N ARG A 77 -21.55 -2.39 12.65
CA ARG A 77 -21.81 -3.69 12.00
C ARG A 77 -21.39 -3.71 10.54
N LEU A 78 -21.68 -2.65 9.80
CA LEU A 78 -21.28 -2.52 8.41
C LEU A 78 -19.75 -2.45 8.29
N ALA A 79 -19.07 -1.72 9.18
CA ALA A 79 -17.62 -1.67 9.24
C ALA A 79 -17.00 -3.05 9.56
N ASP A 80 -17.58 -3.81 10.51
CA ASP A 80 -17.14 -5.18 10.80
C ASP A 80 -17.31 -6.11 9.58
N LEU A 81 -18.46 -6.05 8.91
CA LEU A 81 -18.71 -6.84 7.71
C LEU A 81 -17.71 -6.48 6.59
N ARG A 82 -17.57 -5.19 6.28
CA ARG A 82 -16.60 -4.71 5.26
C ARG A 82 -15.18 -5.14 5.58
N SER A 83 -14.79 -5.13 6.85
CA SER A 83 -13.45 -5.56 7.28
C SER A 83 -13.15 -7.02 6.96
N ARG A 84 -14.17 -7.85 6.74
CA ARG A 84 -14.06 -9.28 6.40
C ARG A 84 -13.93 -9.52 4.91
N PHE A 85 -14.34 -8.58 4.06
CA PHE A 85 -14.19 -8.73 2.62
C PHE A 85 -12.77 -8.48 2.19
N VAL A 86 -12.26 -9.36 1.34
CA VAL A 86 -10.93 -9.29 0.75
C VAL A 86 -11.06 -9.58 -0.73
N ALA A 87 -10.80 -8.56 -1.55
CA ALA A 87 -10.70 -8.71 -2.97
C ALA A 87 -9.37 -9.40 -3.31
N TYR A 88 -9.37 -10.37 -4.23
CA TYR A 88 -8.14 -11.00 -4.69
C TYR A 88 -8.12 -11.23 -6.18
N ARG A 89 -6.90 -11.33 -6.73
CA ARG A 89 -6.64 -11.79 -8.09
C ARG A 89 -5.32 -12.51 -8.18
N ILE A 90 -5.21 -13.42 -9.16
CA ILE A 90 -4.00 -14.17 -9.47
C ILE A 90 -3.42 -13.66 -10.78
N PHE A 91 -2.14 -13.29 -10.75
CA PHE A 91 -1.41 -12.75 -11.89
C PHE A 91 -0.30 -13.70 -12.32
N PRO A 92 -0.13 -13.94 -13.62
CA PRO A 92 1.05 -14.64 -14.13
C PRO A 92 2.31 -13.77 -13.97
N SER A 93 3.43 -14.41 -13.64
CA SER A 93 4.72 -13.74 -13.51
C SER A 93 5.87 -14.67 -13.90
N PRO A 94 7.11 -14.15 -14.09
CA PRO A 94 8.30 -14.98 -14.30
C PRO A 94 8.57 -15.95 -13.13
N PHE A 95 8.03 -15.67 -11.96
CA PHE A 95 8.14 -16.50 -10.74
C PHE A 95 7.00 -17.51 -10.57
N GLY A 96 6.16 -17.67 -11.59
CA GLY A 96 4.88 -18.39 -11.53
C GLY A 96 3.73 -17.47 -11.14
N ASN A 97 2.57 -18.05 -10.86
CA ASN A 97 1.40 -17.27 -10.48
C ASN A 97 1.58 -16.63 -9.11
N ILE A 98 1.19 -15.37 -9.00
CA ILE A 98 1.22 -14.59 -7.76
C ILE A 98 -0.21 -14.15 -7.43
N LEU A 99 -0.67 -14.49 -6.24
CA LEU A 99 -1.92 -13.99 -5.69
C LEU A 99 -1.66 -12.64 -5.01
N ILE A 100 -2.48 -11.65 -5.31
CA ILE A 100 -2.56 -10.38 -4.59
C ILE A 100 -3.95 -10.31 -3.97
N ALA A 101 -4.02 -10.04 -2.66
CA ALA A 101 -5.27 -9.86 -1.93
C ALA A 101 -5.24 -8.56 -1.14
N GLY A 102 -6.31 -7.79 -1.25
CA GLY A 102 -6.48 -6.48 -0.62
C GLY A 102 -7.78 -6.34 0.12
N SER A 103 -7.77 -5.50 1.14
CA SER A 103 -8.93 -5.02 1.89
C SER A 103 -9.12 -3.53 1.66
N GLU A 104 -10.16 -2.92 2.21
CA GLU A 104 -10.35 -1.46 2.21
C GLU A 104 -9.15 -0.69 2.83
N GLN A 105 -8.36 -1.33 3.69
CA GLN A 105 -7.20 -0.72 4.35
C GLN A 105 -5.91 -0.81 3.52
N GLY A 106 -5.88 -1.67 2.51
CA GLY A 106 -4.73 -1.87 1.65
C GLY A 106 -4.42 -3.34 1.35
N ILE A 107 -3.25 -3.59 0.80
CA ILE A 107 -2.82 -4.94 0.44
C ILE A 107 -2.51 -5.74 1.70
N LEU A 108 -3.23 -6.84 1.83
CA LEU A 108 -3.20 -7.76 2.97
C LEU A 108 -2.25 -8.95 2.75
N MET A 109 -2.21 -9.45 1.51
CA MET A 109 -1.40 -10.60 1.17
C MET A 109 -0.88 -10.55 -0.27
N VAL A 110 0.36 -10.96 -0.44
CA VAL A 110 0.96 -11.35 -1.72
C VAL A 110 1.52 -12.77 -1.52
N GLU A 111 1.19 -13.71 -2.40
CA GLU A 111 1.62 -15.10 -2.24
C GLU A 111 2.07 -15.71 -3.57
N PHE A 112 3.19 -16.43 -3.54
CA PHE A 112 3.70 -17.15 -4.70
C PHE A 112 3.00 -18.51 -4.81
N LEU A 113 2.10 -18.67 -5.77
CA LEU A 113 1.36 -19.90 -6.00
C LEU A 113 2.06 -20.89 -6.93
N GLY A 114 3.20 -20.51 -7.51
CA GLY A 114 3.88 -21.33 -8.51
C GLY A 114 3.00 -21.55 -9.75
N ARG A 115 2.58 -22.79 -10.01
CA ARG A 115 1.71 -23.14 -11.15
C ARG A 115 0.22 -23.18 -10.79
N ALA A 116 -0.14 -23.03 -9.52
CA ALA A 116 -1.53 -23.07 -9.11
C ALA A 116 -2.29 -21.84 -9.63
N GLN A 117 -3.55 -22.05 -10.02
CA GLN A 117 -4.44 -21.02 -10.55
C GLN A 117 -5.54 -20.61 -9.54
N ARG A 118 -5.48 -21.15 -8.34
CA ARG A 118 -6.43 -20.84 -7.25
C ARG A 118 -5.64 -20.69 -5.96
N PRO A 119 -6.19 -19.97 -4.97
CA PRO A 119 -5.61 -19.93 -3.64
C PRO A 119 -5.41 -21.37 -3.14
N ASP A 120 -4.19 -21.72 -2.79
CA ASP A 120 -3.89 -23.02 -2.22
C ASP A 120 -4.38 -23.12 -0.76
N ALA A 121 -4.27 -24.32 -0.18
CA ALA A 121 -4.67 -24.56 1.20
C ALA A 121 -3.90 -23.69 2.20
N TYR A 122 -2.70 -23.23 1.87
CA TYR A 122 -1.91 -22.36 2.70
C TYR A 122 -2.45 -20.92 2.70
N ALA A 123 -2.71 -20.35 1.51
CA ALA A 123 -3.31 -19.03 1.34
C ALA A 123 -4.71 -19.00 1.97
N ALA A 124 -5.56 -19.99 1.68
CA ALA A 124 -6.88 -20.13 2.25
C ALA A 124 -6.86 -20.19 3.78
N ARG A 125 -5.91 -20.91 4.38
CA ARG A 125 -5.77 -20.97 5.85
C ARG A 125 -5.30 -19.66 6.47
N ARG A 126 -4.46 -18.88 5.78
CA ARG A 126 -4.00 -17.56 6.25
C ARG A 126 -5.12 -16.52 6.21
N LEU A 127 -6.05 -16.68 5.30
CA LEU A 127 -7.22 -15.83 5.11
C LEU A 127 -8.49 -16.42 5.75
N ALA A 128 -8.36 -17.45 6.59
CA ALA A 128 -9.49 -18.09 7.26
C ALA A 128 -10.29 -17.06 8.09
N GLY A 129 -11.61 -17.08 7.93
CA GLY A 129 -12.52 -16.12 8.57
C GLY A 129 -12.72 -14.81 7.78
N LEU A 130 -12.08 -14.69 6.61
CA LEU A 130 -12.30 -13.60 5.66
C LEU A 130 -13.13 -14.10 4.47
N GLU A 131 -13.94 -13.24 3.89
CA GLU A 131 -14.71 -13.52 2.69
C GLU A 131 -13.93 -13.09 1.46
N LEU A 132 -13.46 -14.07 0.70
CA LEU A 132 -12.65 -13.84 -0.51
C LEU A 132 -13.57 -13.61 -1.71
N VAL A 133 -13.41 -12.47 -2.36
CA VAL A 133 -14.12 -12.12 -3.60
C VAL A 133 -13.08 -11.94 -4.70
N GLU A 134 -13.24 -12.66 -5.81
CA GLU A 134 -12.41 -12.42 -6.98
C GLU A 134 -12.86 -11.13 -7.66
N ASP A 135 -12.12 -10.04 -7.45
CA ASP A 135 -12.42 -8.75 -8.04
C ASP A 135 -11.26 -8.29 -8.96
N PRO A 136 -11.49 -8.32 -10.28
CA PRO A 136 -10.50 -7.85 -11.23
C PRO A 136 -10.27 -6.33 -11.21
N GLY A 137 -11.26 -5.53 -10.78
CA GLY A 137 -11.20 -4.08 -10.89
C GLY A 137 -10.25 -3.42 -9.89
N GLU A 138 -10.40 -3.71 -8.61
CA GLU A 138 -9.61 -3.08 -7.55
C GLU A 138 -8.15 -3.54 -7.53
N ILE A 139 -7.89 -4.81 -7.85
CA ILE A 139 -6.56 -5.43 -7.73
C ILE A 139 -5.73 -5.31 -9.02
N GLU A 140 -6.34 -4.98 -10.16
CA GLU A 140 -5.68 -4.95 -11.48
C GLU A 140 -4.45 -4.04 -11.52
N ARG A 141 -4.56 -2.84 -10.95
CA ARG A 141 -3.43 -1.89 -10.94
C ARG A 141 -2.21 -2.46 -10.23
N PHE A 142 -2.41 -3.15 -9.10
CA PHE A 142 -1.32 -3.72 -8.31
C PHE A 142 -0.61 -4.85 -9.06
N GLY A 143 -1.36 -5.68 -9.80
CA GLY A 143 -0.80 -6.71 -10.66
C GLY A 143 0.05 -6.15 -11.79
N ARG A 144 -0.40 -5.08 -12.45
CA ARG A 144 0.35 -4.38 -13.49
C ARG A 144 1.64 -3.77 -12.92
N GLU A 145 1.53 -3.05 -11.80
CA GLU A 145 2.68 -2.43 -11.13
C GLU A 145 3.70 -3.47 -10.65
N LEU A 146 3.23 -4.61 -10.15
CA LEU A 146 4.09 -5.73 -9.80
C LEU A 146 4.81 -6.30 -11.03
N GLY A 147 4.11 -6.46 -12.15
CA GLY A 147 4.71 -6.89 -13.41
C GLY A 147 5.83 -5.95 -13.85
N GLU A 148 5.57 -4.64 -13.85
CA GLU A 148 6.58 -3.62 -14.17
C GLU A 148 7.81 -3.69 -13.24
N TYR A 149 7.58 -3.96 -11.95
CA TYR A 149 8.66 -4.12 -10.98
C TYR A 149 9.50 -5.38 -11.27
N LEU A 150 8.88 -6.50 -11.52
CA LEU A 150 9.56 -7.77 -11.81
C LEU A 150 10.34 -7.74 -13.14
N GLU A 151 9.97 -6.84 -14.04
CA GLU A 151 10.69 -6.55 -15.28
C GLU A 151 11.75 -5.43 -15.14
N GLY A 152 11.95 -4.88 -13.95
CA GLY A 152 12.91 -3.81 -13.66
C GLY A 152 12.51 -2.42 -14.19
N ARG A 153 11.29 -2.25 -14.72
CA ARG A 153 10.76 -0.98 -15.23
C ARG A 153 10.23 -0.06 -14.12
N ARG A 154 9.88 -0.64 -12.96
CA ARG A 154 9.44 0.08 -11.76
C ARG A 154 10.36 -0.21 -10.60
N ARG A 155 10.64 0.78 -9.76
CA ARG A 155 11.52 0.66 -8.60
C ARG A 155 10.81 0.72 -7.25
N HIS A 156 9.56 1.18 -7.21
CA HIS A 156 8.77 1.38 -6.01
C HIS A 156 7.37 0.78 -6.17
N LEU A 157 6.88 0.18 -5.10
CA LEU A 157 5.52 -0.30 -4.95
C LEU A 157 4.93 0.38 -3.71
N ASP A 158 4.44 1.61 -3.91
CA ASP A 158 3.91 2.47 -2.83
C ASP A 158 2.44 2.12 -2.55
N TRP A 159 2.24 0.86 -2.15
CA TRP A 159 0.92 0.33 -1.89
C TRP A 159 0.53 0.56 -0.43
N PRO A 160 -0.73 0.93 -0.14
CA PRO A 160 -1.23 0.90 1.22
C PRO A 160 -1.20 -0.55 1.73
N LEU A 161 -0.74 -0.74 2.97
CA LEU A 161 -0.54 -2.07 3.55
C LEU A 161 -1.51 -2.31 4.72
N ASP A 162 -2.21 -3.43 4.67
CA ASP A 162 -2.97 -3.95 5.79
C ASP A 162 -2.17 -5.04 6.52
N LEU A 163 -1.58 -4.68 7.63
CA LEU A 163 -0.72 -5.59 8.40
C LEU A 163 -1.46 -6.39 9.48
N ARG A 164 -2.80 -6.57 9.37
CA ARG A 164 -3.56 -7.36 10.35
C ARG A 164 -3.12 -8.83 10.46
N LEU A 165 -2.50 -9.38 9.42
CA LEU A 165 -1.93 -10.73 9.43
C LEU A 165 -0.58 -10.83 10.18
N ALA A 166 -0.01 -9.71 10.62
CA ALA A 166 1.18 -9.73 11.48
C ALA A 166 0.81 -10.27 12.86
N ARG A 167 1.62 -11.23 13.35
CA ARG A 167 1.32 -12.05 14.54
C ARG A 167 1.55 -11.34 15.87
N SER A 168 2.29 -10.22 15.88
CA SER A 168 2.63 -9.45 17.08
C SER A 168 3.09 -8.04 16.69
N GLU A 169 3.18 -7.13 17.68
CA GLU A 169 3.72 -5.79 17.44
C GLU A 169 5.19 -5.84 16.99
N PHE A 170 6.00 -6.73 17.59
CA PHE A 170 7.37 -6.96 17.14
C PHE A 170 7.42 -7.38 15.65
N HIS A 171 6.49 -8.27 15.22
CA HIS A 171 6.41 -8.65 13.81
C HIS A 171 6.07 -7.45 12.92
N ARG A 172 5.10 -6.62 13.32
CA ARG A 172 4.75 -5.39 12.56
C ARG A 172 5.92 -4.44 12.44
N GLU A 173 6.66 -4.24 13.53
CA GLU A 173 7.82 -3.35 13.55
C GLU A 173 8.93 -3.86 12.61
N VAL A 174 9.23 -5.16 12.65
CA VAL A 174 10.18 -5.79 11.71
C VAL A 174 9.73 -5.60 10.25
N LEU A 175 8.43 -5.77 9.96
CA LEU A 175 7.89 -5.55 8.61
C LEU A 175 8.01 -4.09 8.17
N ARG A 176 7.67 -3.13 9.04
CA ARG A 176 7.81 -1.68 8.74
C ARG A 176 9.26 -1.29 8.47
N ARG A 177 10.20 -1.75 9.28
CA ARG A 177 11.63 -1.50 9.06
C ARG A 177 12.13 -2.13 7.77
N THR A 178 11.66 -3.32 7.44
CA THR A 178 12.00 -3.98 6.17
C THR A 178 11.42 -3.23 4.98
N ALA A 179 10.19 -2.72 5.07
CA ALA A 179 9.57 -1.92 4.02
C ALA A 179 10.36 -0.64 3.67
N ALA A 180 11.10 -0.11 4.63
CA ALA A 180 11.92 1.09 4.44
C ALA A 180 13.26 0.83 3.73
N ILE A 181 13.64 -0.43 3.44
CA ILE A 181 14.90 -0.73 2.72
C ILE A 181 14.73 -0.31 1.25
N PRO A 182 15.57 0.61 0.73
CA PRO A 182 15.43 1.09 -0.64
C PRO A 182 15.67 0.02 -1.71
N TYR A 183 15.20 0.28 -2.93
CA TYR A 183 15.46 -0.55 -4.10
C TYR A 183 16.96 -0.62 -4.42
N GLY A 184 17.48 -1.84 -4.63
CA GLY A 184 18.89 -2.08 -4.89
C GLY A 184 19.81 -1.95 -3.65
N ALA A 185 19.20 -1.85 -2.46
CA ALA A 185 19.92 -1.90 -1.19
C ALA A 185 19.63 -3.21 -0.44
N VAL A 186 20.55 -3.62 0.43
CA VAL A 186 20.35 -4.76 1.32
C VAL A 186 20.70 -4.41 2.76
N ALA A 187 19.98 -5.03 3.69
CA ALA A 187 20.22 -4.99 5.13
C ALA A 187 20.56 -6.37 5.68
N SER A 188 21.13 -6.44 6.88
CA SER A 188 21.29 -7.74 7.56
C SER A 188 20.13 -8.03 8.54
N TYR A 189 19.86 -9.31 8.82
CA TYR A 189 18.93 -9.67 9.91
C TYR A 189 19.35 -9.06 11.25
N ALA A 190 20.66 -8.95 11.49
CA ALA A 190 21.20 -8.30 12.69
C ALA A 190 20.90 -6.78 12.67
N GLY A 191 21.04 -6.14 11.51
CA GLY A 191 20.70 -4.73 11.32
C GLY A 191 19.23 -4.47 11.59
N ILE A 192 18.32 -5.26 11.01
CA ILE A 192 16.88 -5.14 11.29
C ILE A 192 16.57 -5.33 12.77
N ALA A 193 17.19 -6.34 13.44
CA ALA A 193 17.00 -6.54 14.87
C ALA A 193 17.52 -5.36 15.71
N HIS A 194 18.61 -4.74 15.29
CA HIS A 194 19.14 -3.52 15.90
C HIS A 194 18.17 -2.34 15.73
N ASP A 195 17.67 -2.12 14.51
CA ASP A 195 16.78 -0.99 14.17
C ASP A 195 15.43 -1.03 14.89
N VAL A 196 14.93 -2.23 15.22
CA VAL A 196 13.73 -2.38 16.05
C VAL A 196 14.06 -2.34 17.57
N GLY A 197 15.27 -1.90 17.95
CA GLY A 197 15.70 -1.76 19.33
C GLY A 197 15.93 -3.10 20.07
N ARG A 198 16.07 -4.21 19.33
CA ARG A 198 16.23 -5.57 19.92
C ARG A 198 17.42 -6.32 19.28
N PRO A 199 18.66 -5.84 19.44
CA PRO A 199 19.83 -6.38 18.72
C PRO A 199 20.11 -7.87 19.00
N ARG A 200 19.62 -8.42 20.11
CA ARG A 200 19.73 -9.85 20.43
C ARG A 200 18.65 -10.71 19.76
N ALA A 201 17.62 -10.10 19.16
CA ALA A 201 16.46 -10.81 18.61
C ALA A 201 16.63 -11.22 17.13
N VAL A 202 17.84 -11.44 16.62
CA VAL A 202 18.14 -11.72 15.19
C VAL A 202 17.33 -12.91 14.66
N ARG A 203 17.24 -14.00 15.42
CA ARG A 203 16.44 -15.17 15.01
C ARG A 203 14.95 -14.88 14.97
N ALA A 204 14.44 -14.06 15.90
CA ALA A 204 13.05 -13.65 15.92
C ALA A 204 12.72 -12.72 14.74
N ALA A 205 13.64 -11.81 14.36
CA ALA A 205 13.51 -10.98 13.15
C ALA A 205 13.47 -11.85 11.88
N ALA A 206 14.34 -12.85 11.77
CA ALA A 206 14.32 -13.81 10.67
C ALA A 206 13.00 -14.60 10.61
N GLN A 207 12.45 -15.03 11.75
CA GLN A 207 11.15 -15.70 11.80
C GLN A 207 10.00 -14.75 11.44
N ALA A 208 10.03 -13.50 11.86
CA ALA A 208 9.06 -12.49 11.47
C ALA A 208 9.03 -12.34 9.94
N LEU A 209 10.19 -12.20 9.29
CA LEU A 209 10.31 -12.11 7.84
C LEU A 209 9.94 -13.39 7.09
N ARG A 210 10.13 -14.56 7.69
CA ARG A 210 9.62 -15.82 7.13
C ARG A 210 8.09 -15.82 6.98
N TRP A 211 7.40 -15.11 7.86
CA TRP A 211 5.94 -14.98 7.88
C TRP A 211 5.45 -13.65 7.29
N ASN A 212 6.29 -12.97 6.51
CA ASN A 212 5.89 -11.78 5.78
C ASN A 212 4.63 -12.06 4.94
N PRO A 213 3.51 -11.36 5.18
CA PRO A 213 2.29 -11.59 4.41
C PRO A 213 2.33 -10.95 3.02
N VAL A 214 3.21 -9.98 2.79
CA VAL A 214 3.24 -9.15 1.57
C VAL A 214 4.67 -9.12 0.99
N PRO A 215 5.25 -10.29 0.62
CA PRO A 215 6.59 -10.33 0.03
C PRO A 215 6.65 -9.50 -1.25
N ILE A 216 7.83 -9.05 -1.62
CA ILE A 216 8.17 -8.10 -2.69
C ILE A 216 7.83 -6.67 -2.27
N VAL A 217 6.60 -6.34 -1.93
CA VAL A 217 6.20 -5.01 -1.46
C VAL A 217 6.88 -4.69 -0.13
N ILE A 218 6.83 -5.63 0.84
CA ILE A 218 7.73 -5.61 1.99
C ILE A 218 8.95 -6.46 1.59
N PRO A 219 10.07 -5.84 1.25
CA PRO A 219 11.16 -6.48 0.52
C PRO A 219 12.04 -7.36 1.42
N CYS A 220 11.47 -8.42 2.01
CA CYS A 220 12.24 -9.35 2.83
C CYS A 220 13.36 -10.08 2.05
N HIS A 221 13.33 -10.04 0.71
CA HIS A 221 14.45 -10.47 -0.13
C HIS A 221 15.69 -9.57 0.01
N ARG A 222 15.53 -8.29 0.42
CA ARG A 222 16.65 -7.38 0.71
C ARG A 222 17.29 -7.61 2.07
N VAL A 223 16.76 -8.53 2.91
CA VAL A 223 17.34 -8.83 4.23
C VAL A 223 18.10 -10.15 4.15
N ILE A 224 19.40 -10.11 4.42
CA ILE A 224 20.36 -11.22 4.23
C ILE A 224 21.16 -11.51 5.50
N GLY A 225 21.94 -12.58 5.48
CA GLY A 225 22.86 -12.90 6.58
C GLY A 225 24.00 -11.87 6.69
N SER A 226 24.48 -11.61 7.91
CA SER A 226 25.63 -10.70 8.15
C SER A 226 26.90 -11.13 7.42
N SER A 227 27.03 -12.44 7.09
CA SER A 227 28.11 -12.95 6.26
C SER A 227 27.97 -12.62 4.76
N GLY A 228 26.85 -12.01 4.35
CA GLY A 228 26.51 -11.75 2.95
C GLY A 228 25.79 -12.90 2.25
N LEU A 229 25.60 -14.06 2.89
CA LEU A 229 24.82 -15.16 2.33
C LEU A 229 23.32 -14.80 2.28
N LEU A 230 22.63 -15.18 1.23
CA LEU A 230 21.24 -14.83 1.03
C LEU A 230 20.34 -15.44 2.10
N THR A 231 20.61 -16.67 2.51
CA THR A 231 19.79 -17.45 3.46
C THR A 231 18.31 -17.56 3.02
N GLY A 232 17.52 -18.51 3.53
CA GLY A 232 16.19 -18.87 3.03
C GLY A 232 15.22 -17.71 2.74
N TYR A 233 14.26 -17.96 1.81
CA TYR A 233 13.25 -17.00 1.39
C TYR A 233 11.88 -17.68 1.24
N ALA A 234 10.82 -17.07 1.79
CA ALA A 234 9.42 -17.50 1.64
C ALA A 234 9.20 -19.02 1.87
N GLY A 235 9.93 -19.62 2.82
CA GLY A 235 9.83 -21.05 3.12
C GLY A 235 10.48 -22.00 2.11
N GLY A 236 11.12 -21.49 1.05
CA GLY A 236 11.74 -22.24 -0.04
C GLY A 236 13.23 -21.98 -0.22
N THR A 237 13.70 -22.19 -1.44
CA THR A 237 15.08 -21.97 -1.88
C THR A 237 15.40 -20.48 -1.98
N THR A 238 16.70 -20.14 -1.97
CA THR A 238 17.19 -18.76 -2.17
C THR A 238 17.07 -18.27 -3.61
N GLU A 239 16.65 -19.12 -4.56
CA GLU A 239 16.59 -18.80 -5.98
C GLU A 239 15.70 -17.57 -6.29
N LYS A 240 14.47 -17.54 -5.77
CA LYS A 240 13.58 -16.37 -5.95
C LYS A 240 14.17 -15.08 -5.37
N LYS A 241 14.85 -15.21 -4.23
CA LYS A 241 15.52 -14.09 -3.59
C LYS A 241 16.68 -13.57 -4.44
N HIS A 242 17.46 -14.49 -5.02
CA HIS A 242 18.52 -14.17 -5.96
C HIS A 242 17.96 -13.42 -7.16
N GLN A 243 16.94 -13.96 -7.83
CA GLN A 243 16.34 -13.35 -9.01
C GLN A 243 15.78 -11.94 -8.72
N LEU A 244 15.13 -11.73 -7.57
CA LEU A 244 14.63 -10.41 -7.18
C LEU A 244 15.79 -9.41 -6.97
N LEU A 245 16.85 -9.82 -6.28
CA LEU A 245 18.02 -8.98 -6.06
C LEU A 245 18.79 -8.71 -7.37
N GLU A 246 18.78 -9.66 -8.32
CA GLU A 246 19.36 -9.49 -9.65
C GLU A 246 18.61 -8.43 -10.46
N VAL A 247 17.26 -8.46 -10.45
CA VAL A 247 16.43 -7.39 -11.06
C VAL A 247 16.76 -6.03 -10.45
N GLU A 248 17.07 -5.98 -9.16
CA GLU A 248 17.44 -4.74 -8.46
C GLU A 248 18.89 -4.30 -8.70
N GLY A 249 19.70 -5.12 -9.37
CA GLY A 249 21.10 -4.81 -9.68
C GLY A 249 22.04 -4.97 -8.49
N VAL A 250 21.72 -5.86 -7.54
CA VAL A 250 22.62 -6.17 -6.42
C VAL A 250 23.71 -7.13 -6.88
N PRO A 251 25.02 -6.80 -6.72
CA PRO A 251 26.13 -7.66 -7.17
C PRO A 251 26.25 -8.91 -6.30
N MET A 252 26.18 -10.08 -6.95
CA MET A 252 26.21 -11.38 -6.28
C MET A 252 27.16 -12.37 -6.96
N SER A 253 27.59 -13.38 -6.22
CA SER A 253 28.34 -14.52 -6.73
C SER A 253 27.83 -15.83 -6.12
N ARG A 254 28.05 -16.95 -6.81
CA ARG A 254 27.77 -18.28 -6.27
C ARG A 254 28.77 -18.63 -5.17
N ALA A 255 28.28 -19.17 -4.06
CA ALA A 255 29.08 -19.58 -2.91
C ALA A 255 28.53 -20.85 -2.27
N ARG A 256 29.20 -22.00 -2.42
CA ARG A 256 28.90 -23.27 -1.77
C ARG A 256 27.41 -23.71 -1.85
N GLY A 257 26.83 -23.64 -3.05
CA GLY A 257 25.44 -24.04 -3.29
C GLY A 257 24.37 -22.99 -2.93
N ASP A 258 24.78 -21.81 -2.54
CA ASP A 258 23.93 -20.63 -2.30
C ASP A 258 24.52 -19.42 -3.06
N PHE A 259 23.93 -18.25 -2.84
CA PHE A 259 24.42 -16.97 -3.37
C PHE A 259 24.90 -16.09 -2.23
N ARG A 260 25.93 -15.27 -2.54
CA ARG A 260 26.51 -14.30 -1.63
C ARG A 260 26.60 -12.94 -2.32
N ILE A 261 26.22 -11.87 -1.63
CA ILE A 261 26.49 -10.51 -2.12
C ILE A 261 27.99 -10.23 -2.12
N GLN A 262 28.43 -9.45 -3.09
CA GLN A 262 29.82 -9.01 -3.23
C GLN A 262 30.00 -7.68 -2.48
N ARG A 263 30.15 -7.73 -1.16
CA ARG A 263 30.22 -6.54 -0.28
C ARG A 263 31.29 -5.54 -0.72
N ASP A 264 32.40 -6.03 -1.23
CA ASP A 264 33.52 -5.20 -1.70
C ASP A 264 33.17 -4.39 -2.97
N HIS A 265 32.05 -4.70 -3.60
CA HIS A 265 31.50 -4.02 -4.76
C HIS A 265 30.21 -3.25 -4.42
N MET A 266 29.99 -2.93 -3.17
CA MET A 266 28.79 -2.21 -2.72
C MET A 266 29.15 -0.98 -1.90
N TYR A 267 28.39 0.09 -2.10
CA TYR A 267 28.51 1.29 -1.28
C TYR A 267 27.87 1.07 0.09
N VAL A 268 28.44 1.66 1.12
CA VAL A 268 28.03 1.48 2.51
C VAL A 268 27.36 2.75 3.02
N LEU A 269 26.18 2.62 3.61
CA LEU A 269 25.53 3.65 4.40
C LEU A 269 25.57 3.24 5.88
N ALA A 270 26.16 4.08 6.72
CA ALA A 270 26.13 3.88 8.16
C ALA A 270 24.72 4.21 8.75
N PRO A 271 24.33 3.62 9.90
CA PRO A 271 23.06 3.91 10.53
C PRO A 271 22.93 5.40 10.89
N GLY A 272 21.84 6.03 10.42
CA GLY A 272 21.55 7.44 10.72
C GLY A 272 22.37 8.46 9.90
N ASP A 273 23.26 7.99 9.04
CA ASP A 273 24.09 8.84 8.17
C ASP A 273 23.34 9.26 6.91
N ARG A 274 23.85 10.30 6.26
CA ARG A 274 23.38 10.80 4.95
C ARG A 274 24.44 10.67 3.87
N GLU A 275 25.64 10.23 4.23
CA GLU A 275 26.76 10.03 3.31
C GLU A 275 26.95 8.53 3.00
N TYR A 276 27.05 8.18 1.72
CA TYR A 276 27.44 6.85 1.31
C TYR A 276 28.94 6.75 1.09
N CYS A 277 29.53 5.64 1.51
CA CYS A 277 30.97 5.40 1.54
C CYS A 277 31.38 4.25 0.62
N LEU A 278 32.68 4.24 0.26
CA LEU A 278 33.32 3.03 -0.28
C LEU A 278 33.38 1.92 0.79
N PRO A 279 33.38 0.63 0.42
CA PRO A 279 33.45 -0.49 1.35
C PRO A 279 34.74 -0.49 2.20
N THR A 280 35.78 0.19 1.74
CA THR A 280 37.06 0.36 2.43
C THR A 280 37.13 1.56 3.38
N CYS A 281 36.08 2.37 3.43
CA CYS A 281 35.99 3.56 4.27
C CYS A 281 35.55 3.18 5.68
N GLY A 282 36.49 3.24 6.62
CA GLY A 282 36.21 3.00 8.03
C GLY A 282 36.40 1.55 8.49
N SER A 283 36.63 1.38 9.78
CA SER A 283 36.92 0.09 10.41
C SER A 283 35.73 -0.59 11.07
N VAL A 284 34.52 0.01 10.98
CA VAL A 284 33.35 -0.45 11.74
C VAL A 284 32.40 -1.22 10.83
N ASP A 285 31.97 -2.41 11.27
CA ASP A 285 30.90 -3.16 10.60
C ASP A 285 29.53 -2.49 10.82
N HIS A 286 29.22 -1.55 9.96
CA HIS A 286 27.93 -0.85 9.97
C HIS A 286 26.77 -1.78 9.58
N PHE A 287 27.02 -2.80 8.77
CA PHE A 287 26.01 -3.70 8.22
C PHE A 287 25.27 -4.51 9.29
N SER A 288 25.96 -4.90 10.35
CA SER A 288 25.34 -5.63 11.49
C SER A 288 24.62 -4.71 12.47
N ARG A 289 24.76 -3.38 12.34
CA ARG A 289 24.23 -2.37 13.25
C ARG A 289 23.18 -1.47 12.62
N GLY A 290 22.49 -1.94 11.58
CA GLY A 290 21.45 -1.17 10.89
C GLY A 290 21.92 -0.42 9.64
N GLY A 291 23.19 -0.56 9.23
CA GLY A 291 23.69 -0.01 7.98
C GLY A 291 23.14 -0.75 6.76
N LEU A 292 23.14 -0.05 5.63
CA LEU A 292 22.70 -0.57 4.33
C LEU A 292 23.88 -0.70 3.38
N LEU A 293 23.77 -1.66 2.44
CA LEU A 293 24.70 -1.78 1.32
C LEU A 293 23.93 -1.58 0.02
N PHE A 294 24.46 -0.75 -0.88
CA PHE A 294 23.86 -0.39 -2.16
C PHE A 294 24.64 -0.95 -3.33
N GLY A 295 23.95 -1.53 -4.30
CA GLY A 295 24.57 -2.13 -5.47
C GLY A 295 25.19 -1.14 -6.45
N SER A 296 24.79 0.14 -6.42
CA SER A 296 25.36 1.18 -7.26
C SER A 296 25.26 2.57 -6.63
N ARG A 297 26.09 3.50 -7.10
CA ARG A 297 26.08 4.90 -6.73
C ARG A 297 24.74 5.57 -7.05
N ASP A 298 24.21 5.32 -8.24
CA ASP A 298 22.91 5.88 -8.67
C ASP A 298 21.77 5.55 -7.71
N ARG A 299 21.83 4.40 -7.01
CA ARG A 299 20.84 4.02 -5.99
C ARG A 299 20.97 4.88 -4.73
N CYS A 300 22.18 5.22 -4.34
CA CYS A 300 22.43 6.12 -3.20
C CYS A 300 21.93 7.53 -3.52
N GLU A 301 22.30 8.06 -4.67
CA GLU A 301 21.94 9.41 -5.10
C GLU A 301 20.43 9.56 -5.36
N ALA A 302 19.77 8.51 -5.89
CA ALA A 302 18.33 8.51 -6.14
C ALA A 302 17.47 8.68 -4.87
N ILE A 303 18.00 8.39 -3.68
CA ILE A 303 17.32 8.60 -2.39
C ILE A 303 17.90 9.81 -1.62
N GLY A 304 18.70 10.65 -2.28
CA GLY A 304 19.24 11.89 -1.72
C GLY A 304 20.41 11.69 -0.77
N LEU A 305 21.18 10.60 -0.89
CA LEU A 305 22.43 10.44 -0.17
C LEU A 305 23.56 11.20 -0.88
N GLU A 306 24.46 11.75 -0.08
CA GLU A 306 25.64 12.47 -0.55
C GLU A 306 26.89 11.58 -0.51
N PRO A 307 27.89 11.82 -1.39
CA PRO A 307 29.14 11.09 -1.33
C PRO A 307 29.96 11.50 -0.10
N CYS A 308 30.54 10.52 0.59
CA CYS A 308 31.39 10.74 1.74
C CYS A 308 32.58 11.65 1.40
N THR A 309 32.77 12.69 2.19
CA THR A 309 33.83 13.70 1.98
C THR A 309 35.23 13.13 2.16
N SER A 310 35.38 12.04 2.92
CA SER A 310 36.68 11.43 3.22
C SER A 310 37.14 10.44 2.13
N CYS A 311 36.26 9.49 1.73
CA CYS A 311 36.65 8.47 0.73
C CYS A 311 36.25 8.81 -0.70
N ARG A 312 35.51 9.89 -0.92
CA ARG A 312 35.13 10.45 -2.22
C ARG A 312 34.72 9.40 -3.24
N PRO A 313 33.60 8.67 -2.97
CA PRO A 313 33.10 7.64 -3.90
C PRO A 313 32.61 8.22 -5.24
N ASP A 314 32.37 9.53 -5.29
CA ASP A 314 32.08 10.30 -6.49
C ASP A 314 33.30 10.41 -7.45
N LEU A 315 34.52 10.52 -6.90
CA LEU A 315 35.75 10.57 -7.64
C LEU A 315 36.38 9.19 -7.89
N HIS A 316 36.11 8.24 -7.01
CA HIS A 316 36.65 6.88 -7.02
C HIS A 316 35.51 5.84 -7.04
N PRO A 317 34.69 5.79 -8.11
CA PRO A 317 33.53 4.87 -8.16
C PRO A 317 34.03 3.42 -8.18
N LEU A 318 33.25 2.53 -7.58
CA LEU A 318 33.46 1.09 -7.73
C LEU A 318 33.30 0.70 -9.19
N ALA A 319 34.16 -0.22 -9.67
CA ALA A 319 34.09 -0.67 -11.06
C ALA A 319 32.69 -1.24 -11.38
N ALA A 320 32.06 -0.72 -12.43
CA ALA A 320 30.86 -1.30 -13.00
C ALA A 320 31.19 -2.69 -13.56
N ARG A 321 30.33 -3.68 -13.29
CA ARG A 321 30.40 -5.01 -13.89
C ARG A 321 29.29 -5.23 -14.88
#